data_d8af98b619402a65971224c400e252bb
#
_entry.id   d8af98b619402a65971224c400e252bb
#
_cell.length_a   1.000
_cell.length_b   1.000
_cell.length_c   1.000
_cell.angle_alpha   90.00
_cell.angle_beta   90.00
_cell.angle_gamma   90.00
#
_symmetry.space_group_name_H-M   'P 1'
#
loop_
_entity.id
_entity.type
_entity.pdbx_description
1 polymer ?
#
loop_
_entity_poly.entity_id
_entity_poly.type
_entity_poly.pdbx_seq_one_letter_code
_entity_poly.pdbx_strand_id
1 'polypeptide(L)'
;MKISKLLTSVVFILGAIAAHPQNTIFKPHGKIIYNLTPSEELMLDSIQHKTLLFFLNEHHPEKGLVKDRAASWAPSSIAATGFGIPCFAIGAERNWISREKAAAITLDILRFFYNSPQNTDTNGVGYKGFYYHFLRMKTGTREWKCELSSIDTGILMMGIIFARNYYNKDNKTENEIRQLSAKLLERVDWNFMEMPDKGKFPSTLSMGWTPENGLHDFGWAGYNEGLFLYVLAAGSGMRNAERSYDAWLSTYKWYTPYKGMSHVAFPPLFGHQFSQAFIDYRGIADKYMQEKGIDYFENSRQATYVQRQYAIENPKSWTGYDSLCWGVTACDGPTDKFNSGGKKFLGYAGRGTSGPDYNYFDDGTIAAYASLSSLPFAPEIVLPTIKSISSKYGKKLWGRYGFYDSFNLTAQWFDDDFIGIDQGPMLIMIENFRTGMVWDYVMKDPVIQKGLNRLGFEYLKRN
;
A
#
# COMPACT_ATOMS: atom_id res chain seq x y z
N MET A 1 82.83 -13.19 -21.67
CA MET A 1 82.11 -11.96 -21.31
C MET A 1 80.68 -12.12 -21.79
N LYS A 2 79.73 -12.55 -20.93
CA LYS A 2 78.32 -12.78 -21.30
C LYS A 2 77.50 -11.61 -20.77
N ILE A 3 76.89 -10.87 -21.69
CA ILE A 3 75.97 -9.77 -21.35
C ILE A 3 74.55 -10.35 -21.15
N SER A 4 74.06 -10.25 -19.95
CA SER A 4 72.70 -10.61 -19.58
C SER A 4 71.75 -9.46 -19.94
N LYS A 5 70.73 -9.73 -20.77
CA LYS A 5 69.65 -8.81 -21.08
C LYS A 5 68.55 -8.97 -20.02
N LEU A 6 68.32 -7.93 -19.22
CA LEU A 6 67.18 -7.82 -18.31
C LEU A 6 65.97 -7.37 -19.14
N LEU A 7 64.95 -8.23 -19.23
CA LEU A 7 63.64 -7.85 -19.77
C LEU A 7 62.81 -7.33 -18.59
N THR A 8 62.48 -6.07 -18.64
CA THR A 8 61.53 -5.42 -17.71
C THR A 8 60.12 -5.59 -18.26
N SER A 9 59.31 -6.47 -17.65
CA SER A 9 57.90 -6.61 -17.99
C SER A 9 57.10 -5.51 -17.31
N VAL A 10 56.53 -4.60 -18.11
CA VAL A 10 55.58 -3.59 -17.64
C VAL A 10 54.18 -4.27 -17.61
N VAL A 11 53.66 -4.49 -16.42
CA VAL A 11 52.29 -4.95 -16.20
C VAL A 11 51.36 -3.74 -16.26
N PHE A 12 50.58 -3.62 -17.32
CA PHE A 12 49.48 -2.68 -17.41
C PHE A 12 48.31 -3.22 -16.54
N ILE A 13 48.11 -2.61 -15.36
CA ILE A 13 46.89 -2.80 -14.60
C ILE A 13 45.81 -1.93 -15.26
N LEU A 14 44.96 -2.53 -16.09
CA LEU A 14 43.72 -1.94 -16.54
C LEU A 14 42.79 -1.87 -15.30
N GLY A 15 42.76 -0.74 -14.63
CA GLY A 15 41.75 -0.42 -13.65
C GLY A 15 40.39 -0.39 -14.36
N ALA A 16 39.53 -1.38 -14.09
CA ALA A 16 38.14 -1.30 -14.46
C ALA A 16 37.52 -0.09 -13.73
N ILE A 17 37.32 1.00 -14.45
CA ILE A 17 36.48 2.12 -13.99
C ILE A 17 35.08 1.52 -13.86
N ALA A 18 34.66 1.23 -12.65
CA ALA A 18 33.28 0.91 -12.36
C ALA A 18 32.46 2.11 -12.85
N ALA A 19 31.75 1.94 -13.95
CA ALA A 19 30.80 2.93 -14.41
C ALA A 19 29.79 3.15 -13.26
N HIS A 20 29.74 4.35 -12.73
CA HIS A 20 28.67 4.73 -11.81
C HIS A 20 27.36 4.51 -12.56
N PRO A 21 26.40 3.76 -12.02
CA PRO A 21 25.14 3.58 -12.70
C PRO A 21 24.54 4.97 -12.93
N GLN A 22 24.24 5.29 -14.18
CA GLN A 22 23.51 6.50 -14.53
C GLN A 22 22.19 6.43 -13.77
N ASN A 23 21.88 7.47 -12.96
CA ASN A 23 20.59 7.55 -12.27
C ASN A 23 19.46 7.54 -13.31
N THR A 24 18.76 6.43 -13.40
CA THR A 24 17.59 6.29 -14.26
C THR A 24 16.45 7.11 -13.71
N ILE A 25 15.78 7.89 -14.56
CA ILE A 25 14.55 8.59 -14.20
C ILE A 25 13.37 7.74 -14.67
N PHE A 26 12.65 7.16 -13.75
CA PHE A 26 11.46 6.37 -14.01
C PHE A 26 10.26 7.28 -14.20
N LYS A 27 9.63 7.21 -15.37
CA LYS A 27 8.47 8.04 -15.70
C LYS A 27 7.17 7.26 -15.48
N PRO A 28 6.14 7.88 -14.89
CA PRO A 28 4.82 7.25 -14.79
C PRO A 28 4.20 7.09 -16.18
N HIS A 29 3.33 6.09 -16.34
CA HIS A 29 2.64 5.80 -17.60
C HIS A 29 1.27 6.48 -17.70
N GLY A 30 0.92 7.35 -16.73
CA GLY A 30 -0.40 7.99 -16.69
C GLY A 30 -1.56 6.99 -16.47
N LYS A 31 -2.75 7.34 -16.95
CA LYS A 31 -3.95 6.52 -16.79
C LYS A 31 -3.86 5.15 -17.48
N ILE A 32 -4.72 4.23 -17.06
CA ILE A 32 -4.94 2.97 -17.77
C ILE A 32 -5.78 3.22 -19.03
N ILE A 33 -5.34 2.68 -20.15
CA ILE A 33 -6.08 2.79 -21.41
C ILE A 33 -7.19 1.72 -21.41
N TYR A 34 -8.42 2.16 -21.18
CA TYR A 34 -9.61 1.33 -21.18
C TYR A 34 -10.84 2.18 -21.55
N ASN A 35 -11.75 1.62 -22.32
CA ASN A 35 -12.96 2.33 -22.77
C ASN A 35 -14.12 2.04 -21.81
N LEU A 36 -14.38 2.99 -20.91
CA LEU A 36 -15.54 2.93 -20.02
C LEU A 36 -16.83 3.29 -20.76
N THR A 37 -17.89 2.58 -20.47
CA THR A 37 -19.24 3.03 -20.84
C THR A 37 -19.70 4.19 -19.94
N PRO A 38 -20.66 5.02 -20.38
CA PRO A 38 -21.20 6.09 -19.53
C PRO A 38 -21.74 5.59 -18.18
N SER A 39 -22.32 4.40 -18.12
CA SER A 39 -22.81 3.82 -16.87
C SER A 39 -21.67 3.39 -15.93
N GLU A 40 -20.53 2.95 -16.45
CA GLU A 40 -19.34 2.63 -15.67
C GLU A 40 -18.69 3.89 -15.12
N GLU A 41 -18.60 4.96 -15.92
CA GLU A 41 -18.12 6.26 -15.46
C GLU A 41 -18.95 6.78 -14.28
N LEU A 42 -20.29 6.76 -14.39
CA LEU A 42 -21.19 7.18 -13.31
C LEU A 42 -21.09 6.30 -12.08
N MET A 43 -20.91 4.97 -12.25
CA MET A 43 -20.71 4.05 -11.14
C MET A 43 -19.42 4.35 -10.39
N LEU A 44 -18.29 4.50 -11.08
CA LEU A 44 -17.01 4.80 -10.48
C LEU A 44 -17.02 6.20 -9.81
N ASP A 45 -17.65 7.18 -10.44
CA ASP A 45 -17.80 8.52 -9.88
C ASP A 45 -18.60 8.50 -8.55
N SER A 46 -19.71 7.76 -8.54
CA SER A 46 -20.51 7.55 -7.32
C SER A 46 -19.73 6.86 -6.21
N ILE A 47 -18.98 5.80 -6.54
CA ILE A 47 -18.15 5.08 -5.56
C ILE A 47 -17.08 6.02 -4.99
N GLN A 48 -16.30 6.69 -5.84
CA GLN A 48 -15.24 7.61 -5.40
C GLN A 48 -15.80 8.76 -4.54
N HIS A 49 -16.89 9.38 -4.96
CA HIS A 49 -17.49 10.48 -4.22
C HIS A 49 -17.98 10.04 -2.84
N LYS A 50 -18.67 8.89 -2.76
CA LYS A 50 -19.13 8.34 -1.47
C LYS A 50 -17.96 7.97 -0.57
N THR A 51 -16.93 7.34 -1.10
CA THR A 51 -15.70 7.01 -0.37
C THR A 51 -14.98 8.24 0.17
N LEU A 52 -14.93 9.32 -0.61
CA LEU A 52 -14.38 10.61 -0.13
C LEU A 52 -15.11 11.13 1.10
N LEU A 53 -16.42 10.93 1.19
CA LEU A 53 -17.21 11.40 2.35
C LEU A 53 -16.77 10.73 3.66
N PHE A 54 -16.20 9.52 3.64
CA PHE A 54 -15.58 8.92 4.81
C PHE A 54 -14.46 9.82 5.33
N PHE A 55 -13.52 10.16 4.49
CA PHE A 55 -12.38 11.00 4.85
C PHE A 55 -12.79 12.42 5.28
N LEU A 56 -13.83 12.96 4.67
CA LEU A 56 -14.34 14.30 5.01
C LEU A 56 -15.14 14.35 6.32
N ASN A 57 -15.77 13.24 6.73
CA ASN A 57 -16.65 13.22 7.89
C ASN A 57 -16.02 12.52 9.11
N GLU A 58 -15.07 11.62 8.88
CA GLU A 58 -14.43 10.84 9.94
C GLU A 58 -13.01 11.31 10.27
N HIS A 59 -12.64 12.56 9.92
CA HIS A 59 -11.40 13.16 10.37
C HIS A 59 -11.61 14.15 11.52
N HIS A 60 -10.55 14.33 12.32
CA HIS A 60 -10.55 15.33 13.40
C HIS A 60 -10.42 16.75 12.81
N PRO A 61 -11.31 17.69 13.12
CA PRO A 61 -11.38 18.99 12.44
C PRO A 61 -10.15 19.89 12.63
N GLU A 62 -9.38 19.72 13.71
CA GLU A 62 -8.19 20.53 14.00
C GLU A 62 -6.86 19.78 13.78
N LYS A 63 -6.86 18.44 13.82
CA LYS A 63 -5.65 17.64 13.69
C LYS A 63 -5.56 16.95 12.33
N GLY A 64 -6.65 16.89 11.59
CA GLY A 64 -6.75 16.15 10.34
C GLY A 64 -6.65 14.62 10.47
N LEU A 65 -6.49 14.09 11.69
CA LEU A 65 -6.37 12.66 11.94
C LEU A 65 -7.63 11.93 11.48
N VAL A 66 -7.48 10.92 10.62
CA VAL A 66 -8.59 10.12 10.09
C VAL A 66 -8.81 8.91 10.98
N LYS A 67 -10.07 8.62 11.32
CA LYS A 67 -10.42 7.42 12.08
C LYS A 67 -10.03 6.13 11.33
N ASP A 68 -9.73 5.09 12.12
CA ASP A 68 -9.55 3.73 11.62
C ASP A 68 -10.80 3.22 10.91
N ARG A 69 -11.96 3.44 11.55
CA ARG A 69 -13.27 3.04 11.03
C ARG A 69 -14.37 4.02 11.40
N ALA A 70 -15.55 3.88 10.78
CA ALA A 70 -16.66 4.80 10.99
C ALA A 70 -17.38 4.65 12.36
N ALA A 71 -17.00 3.68 13.17
CA ALA A 71 -17.53 3.48 14.52
C ALA A 71 -17.20 4.66 15.45
N SER A 72 -18.12 4.98 16.37
CA SER A 72 -17.97 6.14 17.27
C SER A 72 -16.77 6.00 18.24
N TRP A 73 -16.43 4.79 18.62
CA TRP A 73 -15.33 4.46 19.54
C TRP A 73 -13.95 4.41 18.88
N ALA A 74 -13.90 4.43 17.55
CA ALA A 74 -12.67 4.18 16.80
C ALA A 74 -11.60 5.24 17.07
N PRO A 75 -10.33 4.83 17.24
CA PRO A 75 -9.19 5.73 17.21
C PRO A 75 -8.89 6.20 15.79
N SER A 76 -7.90 7.08 15.65
CA SER A 76 -7.30 7.37 14.37
C SER A 76 -6.31 6.26 13.99
N SER A 77 -6.30 5.88 12.71
CA SER A 77 -5.20 5.14 12.07
C SER A 77 -4.29 6.13 11.33
N ILE A 78 -2.98 6.04 11.55
CA ILE A 78 -2.03 6.90 10.81
C ILE A 78 -1.95 6.51 9.34
N ALA A 79 -2.18 5.22 8.99
CA ALA A 79 -2.29 4.77 7.60
C ALA A 79 -3.55 5.33 6.92
N ALA A 80 -4.72 5.27 7.58
CA ALA A 80 -5.95 5.88 7.07
C ALA A 80 -5.75 7.40 6.84
N THR A 81 -5.01 8.06 7.75
CA THR A 81 -4.65 9.48 7.60
C THR A 81 -3.73 9.69 6.39
N GLY A 82 -2.74 8.80 6.18
CA GLY A 82 -1.83 8.84 5.03
C GLY A 82 -2.54 8.66 3.69
N PHE A 83 -3.44 7.69 3.58
CA PHE A 83 -4.31 7.51 2.41
C PHE A 83 -5.30 8.67 2.23
N GLY A 84 -5.75 9.30 3.32
CA GLY A 84 -6.65 10.45 3.27
C GLY A 84 -6.07 11.65 2.52
N ILE A 85 -4.76 11.86 2.62
CA ILE A 85 -4.10 13.02 1.97
C ILE A 85 -4.33 13.04 0.45
N PRO A 86 -4.02 12.00 -0.33
CA PRO A 86 -4.38 12.00 -1.75
C PRO A 86 -5.89 11.98 -1.99
N CYS A 87 -6.69 11.37 -1.09
CA CYS A 87 -8.15 11.37 -1.25
C CYS A 87 -8.75 12.79 -1.20
N PHE A 88 -8.26 13.67 -0.32
CA PHE A 88 -8.69 15.08 -0.30
C PHE A 88 -8.32 15.81 -1.60
N ALA A 89 -7.13 15.57 -2.13
CA ALA A 89 -6.69 16.15 -3.39
C ALA A 89 -7.51 15.64 -4.59
N ILE A 90 -7.84 14.35 -4.63
CA ILE A 90 -8.73 13.77 -5.64
C ILE A 90 -10.11 14.46 -5.57
N GLY A 91 -10.63 14.69 -4.36
CA GLY A 91 -11.86 15.45 -4.17
C GLY A 91 -11.81 16.86 -4.76
N ALA A 92 -10.66 17.51 -4.68
CA ALA A 92 -10.45 18.84 -5.29
C ALA A 92 -10.39 18.77 -6.82
N GLU A 93 -9.66 17.81 -7.40
CA GLU A 93 -9.58 17.65 -8.86
C GLU A 93 -10.93 17.23 -9.49
N ARG A 94 -11.75 16.50 -8.72
CA ARG A 94 -13.12 16.14 -9.11
C ARG A 94 -14.15 17.24 -8.85
N ASN A 95 -13.75 18.40 -8.31
CA ASN A 95 -14.62 19.52 -7.93
C ASN A 95 -15.71 19.16 -6.90
N TRP A 96 -15.46 18.15 -6.05
CA TRP A 96 -16.35 17.81 -4.92
C TRP A 96 -16.06 18.66 -3.68
N ILE A 97 -14.84 19.12 -3.53
CA ILE A 97 -14.42 20.15 -2.56
C ILE A 97 -13.48 21.15 -3.23
N SER A 98 -13.25 22.29 -2.60
CA SER A 98 -12.26 23.23 -3.13
C SER A 98 -10.83 22.77 -2.84
N ARG A 99 -9.88 23.19 -3.69
CA ARG A 99 -8.44 22.94 -3.45
C ARG A 99 -7.96 23.53 -2.14
N GLU A 100 -8.49 24.70 -1.76
CA GLU A 100 -8.18 25.39 -0.51
C GLU A 100 -8.62 24.55 0.70
N LYS A 101 -9.81 23.93 0.65
CA LYS A 101 -10.28 23.01 1.70
C LYS A 101 -9.40 21.78 1.80
N ALA A 102 -9.06 21.16 0.68
CA ALA A 102 -8.15 20.00 0.66
C ALA A 102 -6.77 20.37 1.21
N ALA A 103 -6.23 21.52 0.83
CA ALA A 103 -4.94 22.02 1.33
C ALA A 103 -4.97 22.33 2.84
N ALA A 104 -6.07 22.91 3.34
CA ALA A 104 -6.23 23.20 4.76
C ALA A 104 -6.20 21.93 5.61
N ILE A 105 -6.99 20.91 5.26
CA ILE A 105 -7.01 19.61 5.97
C ILE A 105 -5.61 18.96 5.91
N THR A 106 -4.98 18.96 4.74
CA THR A 106 -3.62 18.41 4.59
C THR A 106 -2.62 19.16 5.47
N LEU A 107 -2.69 20.48 5.54
CA LEU A 107 -1.81 21.27 6.38
C LEU A 107 -2.00 20.99 7.87
N ASP A 108 -3.24 20.79 8.34
CA ASP A 108 -3.53 20.43 9.73
C ASP A 108 -2.93 19.06 10.09
N ILE A 109 -3.00 18.06 9.18
CA ILE A 109 -2.33 16.78 9.33
C ILE A 109 -0.81 16.97 9.50
N LEU A 110 -0.17 17.72 8.59
CA LEU A 110 1.28 17.92 8.61
C LEU A 110 1.73 18.68 9.87
N ARG A 111 1.00 19.70 10.29
CA ARG A 111 1.26 20.45 11.52
C ARG A 111 1.14 19.57 12.75
N PHE A 112 0.11 18.73 12.82
CA PHE A 112 -0.05 17.80 13.93
C PHE A 112 1.17 16.89 14.07
N PHE A 113 1.57 16.19 13.02
CA PHE A 113 2.70 15.25 13.08
C PHE A 113 4.05 15.97 13.29
N TYR A 114 4.23 17.16 12.69
CA TYR A 114 5.46 17.92 12.85
C TYR A 114 5.66 18.44 14.27
N ASN A 115 4.61 18.97 14.88
CA ASN A 115 4.65 19.57 16.23
C ASN A 115 4.55 18.52 17.35
N SER A 116 4.19 17.29 17.04
CA SER A 116 4.05 16.22 18.03
C SER A 116 5.41 15.84 18.63
N PRO A 117 5.48 15.64 19.96
CA PRO A 117 6.69 15.18 20.63
C PRO A 117 7.19 13.85 20.08
N GLN A 118 8.52 13.76 19.91
CA GLN A 118 9.22 12.55 19.51
C GLN A 118 10.04 12.03 20.68
N ASN A 119 9.48 11.11 21.47
CA ASN A 119 10.08 10.55 22.66
C ASN A 119 9.64 9.11 22.91
N THR A 120 10.19 8.49 23.95
CA THR A 120 9.89 7.10 24.34
C THR A 120 8.75 6.98 25.36
N ASP A 121 7.99 8.03 25.59
CA ASP A 121 6.86 8.01 26.51
C ASP A 121 5.79 7.03 26.03
N THR A 122 5.29 6.21 26.94
CA THR A 122 4.26 5.19 26.63
C THR A 122 2.94 5.77 26.14
N ASN A 123 2.68 7.06 26.41
CA ASN A 123 1.54 7.83 25.91
C ASN A 123 1.95 8.87 24.86
N GLY A 124 3.13 8.71 24.21
CA GLY A 124 3.63 9.60 23.18
C GLY A 124 2.85 9.54 21.88
N VAL A 125 3.35 10.25 20.87
CA VAL A 125 2.79 10.24 19.50
C VAL A 125 3.72 9.52 18.55
N GLY A 126 5.03 9.64 18.75
CA GLY A 126 6.03 9.02 17.91
C GLY A 126 7.44 9.07 18.51
N TYR A 127 8.37 8.37 17.86
CA TYR A 127 9.79 8.36 18.19
C TYR A 127 10.64 8.08 16.96
N LYS A 128 11.77 8.75 16.81
CA LYS A 128 12.66 8.59 15.64
C LYS A 128 11.99 8.84 14.28
N GLY A 129 10.92 9.65 14.25
CA GLY A 129 10.16 9.93 13.04
C GLY A 129 9.09 8.89 12.71
N PHE A 130 9.03 7.78 13.45
CA PHE A 130 7.94 6.82 13.38
C PHE A 130 6.82 7.22 14.33
N TYR A 131 5.60 6.81 13.99
CA TYR A 131 4.40 7.13 14.75
C TYR A 131 3.67 5.86 15.18
N TYR A 132 2.93 5.96 16.30
CA TYR A 132 2.12 4.84 16.75
C TYR A 132 0.98 4.55 15.78
N HIS A 133 0.73 3.28 15.52
CA HIS A 133 -0.26 2.77 14.59
C HIS A 133 -1.63 3.42 14.80
N PHE A 134 -2.10 3.44 16.06
CA PHE A 134 -3.37 4.05 16.46
C PHE A 134 -3.15 5.20 17.44
N LEU A 135 -3.86 6.30 17.19
CA LEU A 135 -3.85 7.50 18.02
C LEU A 135 -5.28 7.82 18.49
N ARG A 136 -5.41 8.20 19.75
CA ARG A 136 -6.69 8.68 20.31
C ARG A 136 -7.17 9.90 19.53
N MET A 137 -8.37 9.86 19.00
CA MET A 137 -8.93 10.99 18.23
C MET A 137 -8.88 12.30 19.03
N LYS A 138 -9.26 12.28 20.31
CA LYS A 138 -9.31 13.48 21.16
C LYS A 138 -7.94 14.09 21.44
N THR A 139 -6.96 13.28 21.85
CA THR A 139 -5.65 13.76 22.34
C THR A 139 -4.56 13.68 21.30
N GLY A 140 -4.66 12.77 20.32
CA GLY A 140 -3.61 12.45 19.36
C GLY A 140 -2.50 11.57 19.94
N THR A 141 -2.65 11.02 21.15
CA THR A 141 -1.66 10.15 21.78
C THR A 141 -1.93 8.67 21.52
N ARG A 142 -0.91 7.83 21.74
CA ARG A 142 -0.96 6.37 21.55
C ARG A 142 -2.22 5.73 22.13
N GLU A 143 -2.86 4.86 21.35
CA GLU A 143 -4.02 4.05 21.76
C GLU A 143 -3.64 2.57 21.86
N TRP A 144 -4.34 1.81 22.73
CA TRP A 144 -4.23 0.35 22.90
C TRP A 144 -2.82 -0.22 23.12
N LYS A 145 -1.84 0.59 23.55
CA LYS A 145 -0.43 0.20 23.62
C LYS A 145 0.13 -0.34 22.31
N CYS A 146 -0.40 0.14 21.17
CA CYS A 146 0.07 -0.27 19.85
C CYS A 146 1.55 0.10 19.65
N GLU A 147 2.16 -0.49 18.64
CA GLU A 147 3.55 -0.24 18.24
C GLU A 147 3.72 1.10 17.50
N LEU A 148 4.94 1.61 17.47
CA LEU A 148 5.40 2.46 16.37
C LEU A 148 5.45 1.58 15.12
N SER A 149 4.53 1.80 14.20
CA SER A 149 4.42 0.96 13.01
C SER A 149 5.31 1.49 11.90
N SER A 150 6.11 0.61 11.32
CA SER A 150 6.93 0.97 10.15
C SER A 150 6.09 1.12 8.89
N ILE A 151 5.12 0.23 8.66
CA ILE A 151 4.30 0.26 7.43
C ILE A 151 3.31 1.43 7.45
N ASP A 152 2.62 1.65 8.57
CA ASP A 152 1.64 2.72 8.67
C ASP A 152 2.30 4.10 8.62
N THR A 153 3.49 4.24 9.26
CA THR A 153 4.33 5.44 9.08
C THR A 153 4.76 5.58 7.61
N GLY A 154 5.11 4.48 6.94
CA GLY A 154 5.44 4.48 5.52
C GLY A 154 4.28 4.97 4.66
N ILE A 155 3.06 4.51 4.88
CA ILE A 155 1.84 4.96 4.18
C ILE A 155 1.60 6.46 4.42
N LEU A 156 1.76 6.92 5.67
CA LEU A 156 1.68 8.34 5.99
C LEU A 156 2.71 9.16 5.20
N MET A 157 3.97 8.69 5.14
CA MET A 157 5.04 9.37 4.38
C MET A 157 4.78 9.34 2.87
N MET A 158 4.16 8.29 2.32
CA MET A 158 3.76 8.26 0.91
C MET A 158 2.66 9.29 0.61
N GLY A 159 1.68 9.46 1.50
CA GLY A 159 0.70 10.53 1.40
C GLY A 159 1.35 11.92 1.47
N ILE A 160 2.34 12.11 2.34
CA ILE A 160 3.14 13.34 2.48
C ILE A 160 3.98 13.61 1.22
N ILE A 161 4.59 12.59 0.61
CA ILE A 161 5.29 12.69 -0.68
C ILE A 161 4.33 13.15 -1.77
N PHE A 162 3.14 12.56 -1.85
CA PHE A 162 2.13 13.01 -2.78
C PHE A 162 1.77 14.48 -2.56
N ALA A 163 1.48 14.89 -1.31
CA ALA A 163 1.12 16.27 -0.98
C ALA A 163 2.21 17.26 -1.37
N ARG A 164 3.49 16.95 -1.10
CA ARG A 164 4.64 17.80 -1.45
C ARG A 164 4.71 18.12 -2.94
N ASN A 165 4.32 17.18 -3.78
CA ASN A 165 4.38 17.33 -5.24
C ASN A 165 3.08 17.88 -5.84
N TYR A 166 1.93 17.58 -5.22
CA TYR A 166 0.62 18.06 -5.67
C TYR A 166 0.38 19.54 -5.33
N TYR A 167 0.62 19.95 -4.08
CA TYR A 167 0.42 21.34 -3.63
C TYR A 167 1.60 22.21 -4.05
N ASN A 168 1.61 22.64 -5.32
CA ASN A 168 2.73 23.30 -5.97
C ASN A 168 2.47 24.78 -6.32
N LYS A 169 1.33 25.35 -5.92
CA LYS A 169 1.04 26.77 -6.13
C LYS A 169 1.87 27.65 -5.19
N ASP A 170 2.21 28.85 -5.65
CA ASP A 170 2.92 29.83 -4.83
C ASP A 170 1.93 30.62 -3.98
N ASN A 171 1.53 30.02 -2.85
CA ASN A 171 0.74 30.63 -1.80
C ASN A 171 1.21 30.12 -0.43
N LYS A 172 0.84 30.85 0.63
CA LYS A 172 1.30 30.56 2.00
C LYS A 172 1.01 29.11 2.44
N THR A 173 -0.20 28.62 2.20
CA THR A 173 -0.65 27.27 2.63
C THR A 173 0.14 26.18 1.92
N GLU A 174 0.23 26.23 0.59
CA GLU A 174 0.92 25.20 -0.19
C GLU A 174 2.45 25.26 -0.02
N ASN A 175 3.02 26.45 0.19
CA ASN A 175 4.43 26.61 0.57
C ASN A 175 4.73 25.94 1.92
N GLU A 176 3.87 26.13 2.93
CA GLU A 176 4.02 25.50 4.25
C GLU A 176 3.85 23.97 4.16
N ILE A 177 2.90 23.46 3.36
CA ILE A 177 2.76 22.02 3.09
C ILE A 177 4.08 21.45 2.58
N ARG A 178 4.70 22.04 1.57
CA ARG A 178 5.97 21.57 1.01
C ARG A 178 7.11 21.56 2.05
N GLN A 179 7.21 22.63 2.86
CA GLN A 179 8.23 22.75 3.90
C GLN A 179 8.07 21.72 5.02
N LEU A 180 6.86 21.53 5.52
CA LEU A 180 6.57 20.54 6.55
C LEU A 180 6.75 19.11 6.02
N SER A 181 6.33 18.84 4.80
CA SER A 181 6.55 17.55 4.14
C SER A 181 8.03 17.19 4.09
N ALA A 182 8.89 18.13 3.67
CA ALA A 182 10.34 17.89 3.61
C ALA A 182 10.91 17.55 5.00
N LYS A 183 10.54 18.31 6.03
CA LYS A 183 11.01 18.11 7.41
C LYS A 183 10.52 16.78 8.02
N LEU A 184 9.27 16.37 7.71
CA LEU A 184 8.71 15.11 8.20
C LEU A 184 9.41 13.91 7.57
N LEU A 185 9.66 13.95 6.25
CA LEU A 185 10.40 12.90 5.53
C LEU A 185 11.84 12.78 6.01
N GLU A 186 12.53 13.90 6.27
CA GLU A 186 13.90 13.92 6.79
C GLU A 186 14.00 13.37 8.22
N ARG A 187 12.93 13.51 9.03
CA ARG A 187 12.91 13.07 10.44
C ARG A 187 12.97 11.55 10.61
N VAL A 188 12.51 10.77 9.63
CA VAL A 188 12.37 9.30 9.79
C VAL A 188 13.74 8.63 9.76
N ASP A 189 14.16 8.07 10.88
CA ASP A 189 15.38 7.28 11.03
C ASP A 189 15.12 5.81 10.66
N TRP A 190 15.17 5.48 9.38
CA TRP A 190 14.92 4.11 8.89
C TRP A 190 15.91 3.08 9.44
N ASN A 191 17.12 3.49 9.85
CA ASN A 191 18.08 2.58 10.46
C ASN A 191 17.62 2.08 11.85
N PHE A 192 16.73 2.83 12.50
CA PHE A 192 16.13 2.43 13.78
C PHE A 192 15.26 1.17 13.66
N MET A 193 14.64 0.93 12.50
CA MET A 193 13.79 -0.23 12.24
C MET A 193 14.54 -1.41 11.57
N GLU A 194 15.86 -1.30 11.35
CA GLU A 194 16.64 -2.41 10.79
C GLU A 194 16.75 -3.55 11.81
N MET A 195 16.33 -4.76 11.42
CA MET A 195 16.44 -5.95 12.24
C MET A 195 17.91 -6.38 12.39
N PRO A 196 18.30 -6.95 13.54
CA PRO A 196 19.64 -7.49 13.73
C PRO A 196 20.02 -8.54 12.66
N ASP A 197 21.31 -8.72 12.43
CA ASP A 197 21.87 -9.70 11.46
C ASP A 197 21.61 -11.17 11.85
N LYS A 198 21.06 -11.40 13.02
CA LYS A 198 20.75 -12.73 13.57
C LYS A 198 19.27 -12.79 13.95
N GLY A 199 18.67 -13.95 13.79
CA GLY A 199 17.28 -14.18 14.13
C GLY A 199 16.47 -14.72 12.96
N LYS A 200 15.16 -14.70 13.09
CA LYS A 200 14.24 -15.27 12.08
C LYS A 200 14.16 -14.43 10.81
N PHE A 201 14.36 -13.11 10.93
CA PHE A 201 14.22 -12.16 9.82
C PHE A 201 15.43 -11.19 9.77
N PRO A 202 16.66 -11.74 9.57
CA PRO A 202 17.88 -10.96 9.68
C PRO A 202 17.91 -9.83 8.63
N SER A 203 18.35 -8.66 9.05
CA SER A 203 18.58 -7.49 8.20
C SER A 203 17.33 -6.91 7.50
N THR A 204 16.14 -7.48 7.70
CA THR A 204 14.89 -6.89 7.16
C THR A 204 14.46 -5.67 7.97
N LEU A 205 13.46 -4.94 7.52
CA LEU A 205 12.82 -3.90 8.34
C LEU A 205 11.87 -4.54 9.34
N SER A 206 11.93 -4.13 10.62
CA SER A 206 10.98 -4.55 11.66
C SER A 206 9.56 -4.06 11.33
N MET A 207 8.56 -4.85 11.68
CA MET A 207 7.16 -4.42 11.60
C MET A 207 6.86 -3.26 12.56
N GLY A 208 7.58 -3.15 13.68
CA GLY A 208 7.38 -2.07 14.63
C GLY A 208 8.29 -2.12 15.83
N TRP A 209 8.06 -1.14 16.72
CA TRP A 209 8.76 -1.00 17.98
C TRP A 209 7.81 -0.52 19.09
N THR A 210 8.03 -0.99 20.31
CA THR A 210 7.29 -0.49 21.48
C THR A 210 8.28 -0.07 22.58
N PRO A 211 7.94 0.94 23.41
CA PRO A 211 8.80 1.33 24.53
C PRO A 211 8.93 0.24 25.59
N GLU A 212 7.97 -0.69 25.63
CA GLU A 212 7.95 -1.80 26.58
C GLU A 212 8.87 -2.97 26.17
N ASN A 213 8.96 -3.26 24.86
CA ASN A 213 9.59 -4.49 24.36
C ASN A 213 10.70 -4.25 23.31
N GLY A 214 10.90 -3.01 22.85
CA GLY A 214 11.83 -2.73 21.75
C GLY A 214 11.27 -3.11 20.38
N LEU A 215 12.15 -3.51 19.45
CA LEU A 215 11.74 -3.98 18.11
C LEU A 215 10.90 -5.25 18.22
N HIS A 216 9.89 -5.35 17.34
CA HIS A 216 9.14 -6.59 17.19
C HIS A 216 10.02 -7.72 16.66
N ASP A 217 9.73 -8.96 17.06
CA ASP A 217 10.44 -10.16 16.59
C ASP A 217 10.16 -10.49 15.11
N PHE A 218 9.25 -9.78 14.47
CA PHE A 218 8.87 -9.94 13.08
C PHE A 218 9.40 -8.80 12.23
N GLY A 219 10.14 -9.17 11.18
CA GLY A 219 10.52 -8.28 10.09
C GLY A 219 9.63 -8.49 8.86
N TRP A 220 9.57 -7.48 8.02
CA TRP A 220 8.90 -7.58 6.72
C TRP A 220 9.63 -8.60 5.85
N ALA A 221 9.00 -9.75 5.62
CA ALA A 221 9.53 -10.86 4.85
C ALA A 221 8.44 -11.51 4.00
N GLY A 222 8.81 -12.07 2.85
CA GLY A 222 7.86 -12.47 1.80
C GLY A 222 7.29 -11.25 1.07
N TYR A 223 6.77 -11.46 -0.14
CA TYR A 223 6.04 -10.39 -0.84
C TYR A 223 4.80 -10.00 -0.03
N ASN A 224 4.57 -8.71 0.09
CA ASN A 224 3.43 -8.10 0.75
C ASN A 224 3.35 -6.60 0.41
N GLU A 225 2.56 -5.83 1.12
CA GLU A 225 2.42 -4.37 0.97
C GLU A 225 3.70 -3.59 1.22
N GLY A 226 4.70 -4.17 1.88
CA GLY A 226 5.97 -3.54 2.25
C GLY A 226 6.91 -3.18 1.08
N LEU A 227 6.57 -3.48 -0.18
CA LEU A 227 7.42 -3.14 -1.33
C LEU A 227 7.75 -1.63 -1.37
N PHE A 228 6.75 -0.76 -1.21
CA PHE A 228 6.98 0.70 -1.18
C PHE A 228 7.82 1.13 0.04
N LEU A 229 7.72 0.41 1.15
CA LEU A 229 8.44 0.70 2.39
C LEU A 229 9.96 0.63 2.18
N TYR A 230 10.42 -0.43 1.49
CA TYR A 230 11.84 -0.58 1.13
C TYR A 230 12.31 0.50 0.15
N VAL A 231 11.49 0.86 -0.85
CA VAL A 231 11.78 1.97 -1.77
C VAL A 231 11.93 3.28 -1.00
N LEU A 232 10.99 3.55 -0.09
CA LEU A 232 10.98 4.77 0.73
C LEU A 232 12.19 4.83 1.67
N ALA A 233 12.52 3.74 2.36
CA ALA A 233 13.67 3.65 3.26
C ALA A 233 15.00 3.87 2.50
N ALA A 234 15.16 3.23 1.34
CA ALA A 234 16.33 3.39 0.49
C ALA A 234 16.50 4.82 -0.02
N GLY A 235 15.40 5.43 -0.48
CA GLY A 235 15.39 6.81 -0.97
C GLY A 235 15.66 7.84 0.12
N SER A 236 15.18 7.58 1.35
CA SER A 236 15.35 8.44 2.52
C SER A 236 16.70 8.28 3.23
N GLY A 237 17.62 7.45 2.73
CA GLY A 237 18.99 7.39 3.21
C GLY A 237 19.28 6.31 4.27
N MET A 238 18.44 5.27 4.37
CA MET A 238 18.80 4.07 5.14
C MET A 238 20.16 3.53 4.70
N ARG A 239 21.07 3.23 5.64
CA ARG A 239 22.46 2.86 5.32
C ARG A 239 22.58 1.55 4.57
N ASN A 240 21.95 0.50 5.08
CA ASN A 240 22.03 -0.88 4.54
C ASN A 240 20.79 -1.25 3.70
N ALA A 241 20.20 -0.27 3.00
CA ALA A 241 18.93 -0.47 2.30
C ALA A 241 18.98 -1.59 1.26
N GLU A 242 20.07 -1.69 0.50
CA GLU A 242 20.26 -2.70 -0.53
C GLU A 242 20.33 -4.11 0.11
N ARG A 243 21.09 -4.27 1.19
CA ARG A 243 21.18 -5.52 1.95
C ARG A 243 19.83 -5.90 2.58
N SER A 244 19.13 -4.93 3.14
CA SER A 244 17.82 -5.13 3.74
C SER A 244 16.79 -5.57 2.68
N TYR A 245 16.86 -5.00 1.49
CA TYR A 245 16.02 -5.37 0.36
C TYR A 245 16.34 -6.78 -0.16
N ASP A 246 17.62 -7.12 -0.32
CA ASP A 246 18.04 -8.47 -0.72
C ASP A 246 17.57 -9.53 0.30
N ALA A 247 17.65 -9.22 1.60
CA ALA A 247 17.14 -10.10 2.65
C ALA A 247 15.62 -10.32 2.50
N TRP A 248 14.86 -9.28 2.17
CA TRP A 248 13.43 -9.38 1.91
C TRP A 248 13.13 -10.20 0.64
N LEU A 249 13.79 -9.90 -0.49
CA LEU A 249 13.63 -10.62 -1.76
C LEU A 249 13.93 -12.12 -1.62
N SER A 250 14.91 -12.49 -0.77
CA SER A 250 15.28 -13.90 -0.54
C SER A 250 14.16 -14.74 0.06
N THR A 251 13.13 -14.11 0.61
CA THR A 251 11.97 -14.77 1.23
C THR A 251 10.77 -14.89 0.27
N TYR A 252 10.88 -14.41 -0.96
CA TYR A 252 9.82 -14.49 -1.96
C TYR A 252 9.50 -15.93 -2.35
N LYS A 253 8.22 -16.18 -2.60
CA LYS A 253 7.72 -17.45 -3.12
C LYS A 253 7.08 -17.23 -4.48
N TRP A 254 7.74 -17.70 -5.53
CA TRP A 254 7.15 -17.75 -6.87
C TRP A 254 6.22 -18.95 -6.97
N TYR A 255 4.99 -18.72 -7.41
CA TYR A 255 3.96 -19.75 -7.44
C TYR A 255 3.14 -19.69 -8.74
N THR A 256 2.76 -20.87 -9.24
CA THR A 256 1.94 -21.03 -10.46
C THR A 256 0.71 -21.89 -10.13
N PRO A 257 -0.31 -21.33 -9.48
CA PRO A 257 -1.50 -22.07 -9.06
C PRO A 257 -2.36 -22.53 -10.21
N TYR A 258 -2.36 -21.76 -11.31
CA TYR A 258 -3.13 -22.03 -12.52
C TYR A 258 -2.23 -21.79 -13.73
N LYS A 259 -2.52 -22.53 -14.84
CA LYS A 259 -1.76 -22.39 -16.09
C LYS A 259 -1.77 -20.93 -16.58
N GLY A 260 -0.60 -20.35 -16.75
CA GLY A 260 -0.42 -18.97 -17.21
C GLY A 260 -0.64 -17.89 -16.14
N MET A 261 -0.84 -18.25 -14.87
CA MET A 261 -1.06 -17.32 -13.76
C MET A 261 0.05 -17.43 -12.70
N SER A 262 1.30 -17.23 -13.13
CA SER A 262 2.45 -17.25 -12.23
C SER A 262 2.65 -15.88 -11.57
N HIS A 263 2.90 -15.86 -10.26
CA HIS A 263 3.13 -14.62 -9.51
C HIS A 263 3.95 -14.87 -8.23
N VAL A 264 4.48 -13.80 -7.65
CA VAL A 264 5.01 -13.86 -6.28
C VAL A 264 3.84 -13.92 -5.33
N ALA A 265 3.75 -15.02 -4.56
CA ALA A 265 2.60 -15.32 -3.75
C ALA A 265 2.45 -14.38 -2.55
N PHE A 266 1.28 -13.81 -2.40
CA PHE A 266 0.75 -13.23 -1.16
C PHE A 266 -0.77 -13.40 -1.17
N PRO A 267 -1.34 -14.14 -0.21
CA PRO A 267 -2.74 -14.55 -0.28
C PRO A 267 -3.78 -13.44 -0.21
N PRO A 268 -3.69 -12.44 0.71
CA PRO A 268 -4.63 -11.31 0.74
C PRO A 268 -4.37 -10.32 -0.40
N LEU A 269 -5.41 -9.87 -1.09
CA LEU A 269 -5.24 -8.95 -2.24
C LEU A 269 -4.61 -7.59 -1.88
N PHE A 270 -4.85 -7.05 -0.68
CA PHE A 270 -4.33 -5.74 -0.31
C PHE A 270 -2.80 -5.65 -0.45
N GLY A 271 -2.06 -6.72 -0.19
CA GLY A 271 -0.61 -6.76 -0.34
C GLY A 271 -0.13 -6.58 -1.79
N HIS A 272 -1.00 -6.82 -2.77
CA HIS A 272 -0.75 -6.53 -4.18
C HIS A 272 -1.20 -5.12 -4.60
N GLN A 273 -1.87 -4.37 -3.72
CA GLN A 273 -2.55 -3.12 -4.04
C GLN A 273 -1.89 -1.89 -3.38
N PHE A 274 -1.53 -1.96 -2.09
CA PHE A 274 -1.12 -0.78 -1.33
C PHE A 274 0.15 -0.11 -1.88
N SER A 275 1.17 -0.88 -2.26
CA SER A 275 2.35 -0.32 -2.93
C SER A 275 2.01 0.31 -4.28
N GLN A 276 1.10 -0.31 -5.02
CA GLN A 276 0.65 0.14 -6.34
C GLN A 276 -0.25 1.39 -6.26
N ALA A 277 -0.85 1.67 -5.10
CA ALA A 277 -1.64 2.88 -4.93
C ALA A 277 -0.77 4.15 -5.07
N PHE A 278 0.50 4.07 -4.72
CA PHE A 278 1.43 5.20 -4.73
C PHE A 278 2.47 5.14 -5.86
N ILE A 279 3.07 3.98 -6.11
CA ILE A 279 4.19 3.83 -7.05
C ILE A 279 3.71 3.13 -8.32
N ASP A 280 4.00 3.72 -9.46
CA ASP A 280 3.74 3.12 -10.77
C ASP A 280 4.88 2.14 -11.12
N TYR A 281 4.64 0.86 -10.87
CA TYR A 281 5.61 -0.19 -11.19
C TYR A 281 5.50 -0.72 -12.62
N ARG A 282 4.67 -0.13 -13.48
CA ARG A 282 4.56 -0.57 -14.87
C ARG A 282 5.87 -0.39 -15.61
N GLY A 283 6.30 -1.43 -16.29
CA GLY A 283 7.51 -1.42 -17.12
C GLY A 283 8.83 -1.30 -16.37
N ILE A 284 8.84 -1.33 -15.03
CA ILE A 284 10.05 -1.32 -14.21
C ILE A 284 10.09 -2.54 -13.29
N ALA A 285 11.26 -3.09 -13.10
CA ALA A 285 11.44 -4.29 -12.30
C ALA A 285 12.81 -4.28 -11.60
N ASP A 286 12.85 -4.82 -10.39
CA ASP A 286 14.09 -5.16 -9.70
C ASP A 286 14.72 -6.43 -10.27
N LYS A 287 15.85 -6.83 -9.73
CA LYS A 287 16.57 -8.03 -10.15
C LYS A 287 15.70 -9.29 -10.15
N TYR A 288 14.91 -9.49 -9.08
CA TYR A 288 14.07 -10.68 -8.95
C TYR A 288 13.00 -10.74 -10.06
N MET A 289 12.29 -9.63 -10.27
CA MET A 289 11.24 -9.56 -11.28
C MET A 289 11.79 -9.55 -12.72
N GLN A 290 12.99 -8.99 -12.96
CA GLN A 290 13.70 -9.13 -14.24
C GLN A 290 13.94 -10.61 -14.61
N GLU A 291 14.36 -11.43 -13.63
CA GLU A 291 14.54 -12.88 -13.81
C GLU A 291 13.22 -13.61 -14.12
N LYS A 292 12.08 -13.07 -13.65
CA LYS A 292 10.75 -13.62 -13.94
C LYS A 292 10.15 -13.09 -15.24
N GLY A 293 10.72 -12.03 -15.83
CA GLY A 293 10.27 -11.43 -17.07
C GLY A 293 8.97 -10.63 -16.97
N ILE A 294 8.57 -10.22 -15.75
CA ILE A 294 7.38 -9.40 -15.50
C ILE A 294 7.70 -8.29 -14.49
N ASP A 295 6.90 -7.24 -14.47
CA ASP A 295 6.94 -6.21 -13.44
C ASP A 295 5.95 -6.49 -12.29
N TYR A 296 5.99 -5.68 -11.24
CA TYR A 296 5.08 -5.84 -10.10
C TYR A 296 3.62 -5.50 -10.43
N PHE A 297 3.36 -4.72 -11.47
CA PHE A 297 2.01 -4.46 -11.94
C PHE A 297 1.40 -5.71 -12.57
N GLU A 298 2.13 -6.38 -13.45
CA GLU A 298 1.70 -7.67 -14.01
C GLU A 298 1.59 -8.74 -12.92
N ASN A 299 2.50 -8.75 -11.92
CA ASN A 299 2.38 -9.63 -10.76
C ASN A 299 1.03 -9.44 -10.02
N SER A 300 0.62 -8.20 -9.78
CA SER A 300 -0.65 -7.87 -9.12
C SER A 300 -1.86 -8.22 -10.03
N ARG A 301 -1.70 -8.06 -11.35
CA ARG A 301 -2.68 -8.52 -12.33
C ARG A 301 -2.87 -10.04 -12.26
N GLN A 302 -1.79 -10.82 -12.25
CA GLN A 302 -1.85 -12.28 -12.12
C GLN A 302 -2.51 -12.70 -10.80
N ALA A 303 -2.16 -12.09 -9.67
CA ALA A 303 -2.79 -12.35 -8.38
C ALA A 303 -4.30 -12.05 -8.40
N THR A 304 -4.73 -11.00 -9.11
CA THR A 304 -6.15 -10.66 -9.29
C THR A 304 -6.90 -11.76 -10.07
N TYR A 305 -6.31 -12.28 -11.14
CA TYR A 305 -6.89 -13.40 -11.89
C TYR A 305 -6.92 -14.69 -11.07
N VAL A 306 -5.88 -14.96 -10.29
CA VAL A 306 -5.82 -16.12 -9.38
C VAL A 306 -6.96 -16.08 -8.36
N GLN A 307 -7.23 -14.93 -7.77
CA GLN A 307 -8.35 -14.74 -6.83
C GLN A 307 -9.71 -15.05 -7.49
N ARG A 308 -9.93 -14.53 -8.70
CA ARG A 308 -11.15 -14.82 -9.45
C ARG A 308 -11.25 -16.30 -9.83
N GLN A 309 -10.17 -16.92 -10.29
CA GLN A 309 -10.17 -18.34 -10.66
C GLN A 309 -10.43 -19.24 -9.44
N TYR A 310 -9.85 -18.90 -8.28
CA TYR A 310 -10.13 -19.58 -7.02
C TYR A 310 -11.64 -19.51 -6.65
N ALA A 311 -12.26 -18.35 -6.83
CA ALA A 311 -13.68 -18.21 -6.56
C ALA A 311 -14.57 -19.00 -7.57
N ILE A 312 -14.14 -19.12 -8.83
CA ILE A 312 -14.82 -19.96 -9.84
C ILE A 312 -14.76 -21.44 -9.44
N GLU A 313 -13.59 -21.93 -9.07
CA GLU A 313 -13.40 -23.33 -8.64
C GLU A 313 -14.00 -23.61 -7.27
N ASN A 314 -14.01 -22.62 -6.40
CA ASN A 314 -14.60 -22.65 -5.06
C ASN A 314 -14.28 -23.94 -4.28
N PRO A 315 -13.00 -24.26 -4.04
CA PRO A 315 -12.59 -25.56 -3.52
C PRO A 315 -13.09 -25.82 -2.08
N LYS A 316 -13.49 -24.76 -1.36
CA LYS A 316 -14.06 -24.84 -0.02
C LYS A 316 -15.59 -24.76 0.02
N SER A 317 -16.23 -24.70 -1.14
CA SER A 317 -17.70 -24.67 -1.30
C SER A 317 -18.38 -23.53 -0.51
N TRP A 318 -17.84 -22.30 -0.63
CA TRP A 318 -18.44 -21.11 -0.05
C TRP A 318 -19.62 -20.63 -0.88
N THR A 319 -20.73 -20.28 -0.23
CA THR A 319 -21.89 -19.72 -0.90
C THR A 319 -21.51 -18.38 -1.56
N GLY A 320 -21.84 -18.23 -2.83
CA GLY A 320 -21.69 -16.98 -3.57
C GLY A 320 -20.34 -16.77 -4.25
N TYR A 321 -19.31 -17.59 -3.99
CA TYR A 321 -18.09 -17.55 -4.77
C TYR A 321 -18.36 -17.95 -6.22
N ASP A 322 -18.09 -17.04 -7.15
CA ASP A 322 -18.20 -17.27 -8.59
C ASP A 322 -17.34 -16.27 -9.39
N SER A 323 -17.43 -16.30 -10.72
CA SER A 323 -16.68 -15.42 -11.62
C SER A 323 -16.97 -13.93 -11.48
N LEU A 324 -18.06 -13.56 -10.81
CA LEU A 324 -18.56 -12.20 -10.60
C LEU A 324 -18.73 -11.86 -9.11
N CYS A 325 -18.21 -12.70 -8.21
CA CYS A 325 -18.27 -12.50 -6.76
C CYS A 325 -17.01 -13.08 -6.12
N TRP A 326 -15.98 -12.25 -5.98
CA TRP A 326 -14.65 -12.55 -5.47
C TRP A 326 -14.02 -11.29 -4.84
N GLY A 327 -12.93 -11.46 -4.13
CA GLY A 327 -12.19 -10.39 -3.48
C GLY A 327 -11.89 -10.78 -2.03
N VAL A 328 -10.89 -11.67 -1.85
CA VAL A 328 -10.51 -12.19 -0.52
C VAL A 328 -9.29 -11.44 -0.03
N THR A 329 -9.41 -10.79 1.13
CA THR A 329 -8.37 -9.92 1.68
C THR A 329 -8.55 -9.77 3.19
N ALA A 330 -7.70 -8.96 3.87
CA ALA A 330 -7.95 -8.54 5.24
C ALA A 330 -9.21 -7.68 5.27
N CYS A 331 -10.16 -8.03 6.12
CA CYS A 331 -11.44 -7.34 6.25
C CYS A 331 -12.18 -7.79 7.53
N ASP A 332 -13.24 -7.10 7.88
CA ASP A 332 -14.18 -7.56 8.91
C ASP A 332 -14.89 -8.87 8.49
N GLY A 333 -15.50 -9.55 9.42
CA GLY A 333 -16.21 -10.80 9.18
C GLY A 333 -17.26 -11.14 10.23
N PRO A 334 -18.00 -12.25 10.05
CA PRO A 334 -19.18 -12.57 10.85
C PRO A 334 -18.93 -12.80 12.34
N THR A 335 -17.69 -12.85 12.79
CA THR A 335 -17.22 -13.21 14.12
C THR A 335 -17.19 -14.72 14.40
N ASP A 336 -16.37 -15.11 15.37
CA ASP A 336 -16.21 -16.50 15.84
C ASP A 336 -17.45 -17.09 16.54
N LYS A 337 -18.43 -16.23 16.87
CA LYS A 337 -19.71 -16.64 17.42
C LYS A 337 -20.67 -17.23 16.38
N PHE A 338 -20.41 -16.97 15.10
CA PHE A 338 -21.16 -17.54 14.00
C PHE A 338 -20.61 -18.93 13.68
N ASN A 339 -21.39 -19.97 13.96
CA ASN A 339 -21.07 -21.34 13.60
C ASN A 339 -22.18 -21.90 12.72
N SER A 340 -21.96 -21.97 11.41
CA SER A 340 -22.90 -22.57 10.48
C SER A 340 -22.30 -23.86 9.93
N GLY A 341 -22.88 -24.99 10.33
CA GLY A 341 -22.51 -26.30 9.80
C GLY A 341 -21.05 -26.72 10.09
N GLY A 342 -20.48 -26.34 11.26
CA GLY A 342 -19.09 -26.64 11.63
C GLY A 342 -18.04 -25.75 10.96
N LYS A 343 -18.44 -24.77 10.16
CA LYS A 343 -17.51 -23.80 9.54
C LYS A 343 -17.17 -22.69 10.55
N LYS A 344 -15.89 -22.39 10.66
CA LYS A 344 -15.37 -21.32 11.53
C LYS A 344 -15.32 -20.01 10.76
N PHE A 345 -15.85 -18.95 11.36
CA PHE A 345 -15.75 -17.57 10.91
C PHE A 345 -14.95 -16.76 11.93
N LEU A 346 -14.31 -15.68 11.48
CA LEU A 346 -13.59 -14.74 12.34
C LEU A 346 -14.19 -13.33 12.15
N GLY A 347 -13.98 -12.47 13.13
CA GLY A 347 -14.15 -11.02 12.99
C GLY A 347 -13.13 -10.44 12.02
N TYR A 348 -12.51 -9.30 12.34
CA TYR A 348 -11.42 -8.79 11.51
C TYR A 348 -10.28 -9.82 11.41
N ALA A 349 -9.90 -10.18 10.19
CA ALA A 349 -8.83 -11.15 9.95
C ALA A 349 -8.22 -10.99 8.55
N GLY A 350 -6.93 -11.35 8.44
CA GLY A 350 -6.29 -11.57 7.15
C GLY A 350 -6.86 -12.81 6.47
N ARG A 351 -7.58 -12.63 5.38
CA ARG A 351 -8.12 -13.68 4.52
C ARG A 351 -7.44 -13.64 3.18
N GLY A 352 -7.28 -14.78 2.51
CA GLY A 352 -6.62 -14.74 1.21
C GLY A 352 -6.47 -16.07 0.53
N THR A 353 -6.04 -16.03 -0.73
CA THR A 353 -5.64 -17.19 -1.51
C THR A 353 -4.62 -16.82 -2.57
N SER A 354 -3.64 -17.70 -2.77
CA SER A 354 -2.77 -17.68 -3.95
C SER A 354 -2.99 -18.92 -4.82
N GLY A 355 -4.13 -19.60 -4.66
CA GLY A 355 -4.51 -20.79 -5.40
C GLY A 355 -5.08 -21.89 -4.51
N PRO A 356 -5.59 -23.00 -5.10
CA PRO A 356 -6.30 -24.06 -4.37
C PRO A 356 -5.43 -24.77 -3.33
N ASP A 357 -4.13 -24.93 -3.60
CA ASP A 357 -3.18 -25.65 -2.74
C ASP A 357 -2.46 -24.72 -1.76
N TYR A 358 -2.76 -23.42 -1.77
CA TYR A 358 -2.16 -22.45 -0.87
C TYR A 358 -2.93 -22.42 0.45
N ASN A 359 -2.34 -23.05 1.49
CA ASN A 359 -2.98 -23.14 2.79
C ASN A 359 -2.98 -21.79 3.53
N TYR A 360 -3.97 -20.97 3.26
CA TYR A 360 -4.23 -19.72 3.95
C TYR A 360 -5.68 -19.64 4.44
N PHE A 361 -5.95 -18.75 5.39
CA PHE A 361 -7.27 -18.60 5.97
C PHE A 361 -8.25 -17.98 4.95
N ASP A 362 -9.35 -18.68 4.75
CA ASP A 362 -10.50 -18.25 3.95
C ASP A 362 -11.76 -18.85 4.57
N ASP A 363 -12.69 -18.00 4.99
CA ASP A 363 -13.97 -18.35 5.62
C ASP A 363 -15.18 -17.97 4.74
N GLY A 364 -14.96 -17.67 3.48
CA GLY A 364 -16.01 -17.28 2.54
C GLY A 364 -16.44 -15.82 2.60
N THR A 365 -15.68 -14.98 3.33
CA THR A 365 -15.91 -13.54 3.40
C THR A 365 -15.30 -12.83 2.19
N ILE A 366 -16.06 -11.94 1.58
CA ILE A 366 -15.69 -11.15 0.39
C ILE A 366 -15.73 -9.67 0.75
N ALA A 367 -14.70 -8.94 0.34
CA ALA A 367 -14.60 -7.50 0.46
C ALA A 367 -14.69 -6.84 -0.93
N ALA A 368 -15.70 -5.99 -1.16
CA ALA A 368 -15.88 -5.30 -2.43
C ALA A 368 -14.71 -4.37 -2.75
N TYR A 369 -14.10 -3.75 -1.72
CA TYR A 369 -12.96 -2.88 -1.88
C TYR A 369 -11.75 -3.59 -2.49
N ALA A 370 -11.52 -4.86 -2.17
CA ALA A 370 -10.41 -5.65 -2.69
C ALA A 370 -10.51 -5.85 -4.21
N SER A 371 -11.72 -6.13 -4.71
CA SER A 371 -11.95 -6.18 -6.16
C SER A 371 -11.76 -4.81 -6.79
N LEU A 372 -12.33 -3.74 -6.20
CA LEU A 372 -12.24 -2.37 -6.71
C LEU A 372 -10.80 -1.83 -6.74
N SER A 373 -10.00 -2.09 -5.70
CA SER A 373 -8.60 -1.69 -5.67
C SER A 373 -7.75 -2.44 -6.70
N SER A 374 -8.25 -3.53 -7.27
CA SER A 374 -7.63 -4.23 -8.41
C SER A 374 -8.04 -3.66 -9.79
N LEU A 375 -8.87 -2.61 -9.85
CA LEU A 375 -9.39 -2.05 -11.10
C LEU A 375 -8.29 -1.70 -12.12
N PRO A 376 -7.16 -1.07 -11.77
CA PRO A 376 -6.11 -0.78 -12.74
C PRO A 376 -5.48 -2.03 -13.35
N PHE A 377 -5.42 -3.13 -12.60
CA PHE A 377 -4.76 -4.36 -13.04
C PHE A 377 -5.60 -5.16 -14.05
N ALA A 378 -6.91 -5.24 -13.83
CA ALA A 378 -7.79 -6.10 -14.61
C ALA A 378 -9.22 -5.54 -14.74
N PRO A 379 -9.39 -4.37 -15.39
CA PRO A 379 -10.70 -3.71 -15.48
C PRO A 379 -11.78 -4.59 -16.12
N GLU A 380 -11.39 -5.46 -17.04
CA GLU A 380 -12.26 -6.38 -17.79
C GLU A 380 -12.93 -7.44 -16.91
N ILE A 381 -12.39 -7.73 -15.74
CA ILE A 381 -13.02 -8.65 -14.77
C ILE A 381 -13.56 -7.92 -13.54
N VAL A 382 -12.96 -6.80 -13.17
CA VAL A 382 -13.37 -6.01 -12.00
C VAL A 382 -14.70 -5.30 -12.24
N LEU A 383 -14.86 -4.58 -13.35
CA LEU A 383 -16.09 -3.84 -13.65
C LEU A 383 -17.35 -4.73 -13.69
N PRO A 384 -17.35 -5.89 -14.37
CA PRO A 384 -18.47 -6.83 -14.30
C PRO A 384 -18.75 -7.35 -12.88
N THR A 385 -17.68 -7.60 -12.08
CA THR A 385 -17.80 -8.06 -10.70
C THR A 385 -18.52 -7.01 -9.85
N ILE A 386 -18.10 -5.75 -9.90
CA ILE A 386 -18.70 -4.67 -9.11
C ILE A 386 -20.14 -4.39 -9.54
N LYS A 387 -20.45 -4.45 -10.83
CA LYS A 387 -21.84 -4.37 -11.33
C LYS A 387 -22.71 -5.50 -10.76
N SER A 388 -22.19 -6.73 -10.75
CA SER A 388 -22.89 -7.91 -10.22
C SER A 388 -23.12 -7.78 -8.70
N ILE A 389 -22.09 -7.46 -7.92
CA ILE A 389 -22.19 -7.26 -6.47
C ILE A 389 -23.17 -6.12 -6.15
N SER A 390 -23.08 -4.98 -6.83
CA SER A 390 -23.99 -3.85 -6.65
C SER A 390 -25.43 -4.21 -6.96
N SER A 391 -25.68 -4.93 -8.05
CA SER A 391 -27.03 -5.34 -8.47
C SER A 391 -27.66 -6.36 -7.50
N LYS A 392 -26.87 -7.37 -7.07
CA LYS A 392 -27.37 -8.45 -6.22
C LYS A 392 -27.49 -8.05 -4.75
N TYR A 393 -26.53 -7.29 -4.26
CA TYR A 393 -26.34 -7.06 -2.82
C TYR A 393 -26.33 -5.57 -2.42
N GLY A 394 -26.41 -4.64 -3.36
CA GLY A 394 -26.26 -3.20 -3.10
C GLY A 394 -27.17 -2.66 -2.01
N LYS A 395 -28.42 -3.17 -1.90
CA LYS A 395 -29.34 -2.77 -0.80
C LYS A 395 -28.81 -3.09 0.61
N LYS A 396 -27.89 -4.05 0.74
CA LYS A 396 -27.29 -4.47 2.02
C LYS A 396 -25.85 -4.01 2.19
N LEU A 397 -25.14 -3.75 1.07
CA LEU A 397 -23.73 -3.42 1.06
C LEU A 397 -23.44 -1.93 0.85
N TRP A 398 -24.43 -1.11 0.54
CA TRP A 398 -24.24 0.29 0.22
C TRP A 398 -24.79 1.18 1.31
N GLY A 399 -23.87 1.88 1.98
CA GLY A 399 -24.17 2.79 3.07
C GLY A 399 -23.83 4.26 2.78
N ARG A 400 -23.66 5.03 3.85
CA ARG A 400 -23.39 6.48 3.78
C ARG A 400 -22.10 6.85 3.05
N TYR A 401 -21.09 5.96 3.08
CA TYR A 401 -19.77 6.15 2.47
C TYR A 401 -19.48 5.22 1.29
N GLY A 402 -20.51 4.65 0.68
CA GLY A 402 -20.37 3.68 -0.40
C GLY A 402 -20.47 2.24 0.11
N PHE A 403 -19.60 1.36 -0.39
CA PHE A 403 -19.59 -0.02 0.07
C PHE A 403 -19.16 -0.13 1.53
N TYR A 404 -19.93 -0.89 2.32
CA TYR A 404 -19.45 -1.44 3.58
C TYR A 404 -18.26 -2.37 3.34
N ASP A 405 -17.49 -2.66 4.38
CA ASP A 405 -16.21 -3.34 4.26
C ASP A 405 -16.33 -4.71 3.58
N SER A 406 -17.20 -5.58 4.09
CA SER A 406 -17.26 -6.94 3.60
C SER A 406 -18.63 -7.61 3.78
N PHE A 407 -18.78 -8.84 3.30
CA PHE A 407 -19.96 -9.67 3.47
C PHE A 407 -19.63 -11.16 3.37
N ASN A 408 -20.49 -12.00 3.97
CA ASN A 408 -20.35 -13.46 3.90
C ASN A 408 -21.72 -14.11 3.66
N LEU A 409 -21.91 -14.69 2.47
CA LEU A 409 -23.20 -15.27 2.10
C LEU A 409 -23.46 -16.62 2.74
N THR A 410 -22.42 -17.36 3.13
CA THR A 410 -22.57 -18.62 3.89
C THR A 410 -23.08 -18.34 5.29
N ALA A 411 -22.60 -17.28 5.93
CA ALA A 411 -23.05 -16.82 7.23
C ALA A 411 -24.33 -15.96 7.15
N GLN A 412 -24.78 -15.58 5.93
CA GLN A 412 -25.87 -14.60 5.69
C GLN A 412 -25.61 -13.25 6.38
N TRP A 413 -24.35 -12.87 6.51
CA TRP A 413 -23.88 -11.68 7.19
C TRP A 413 -23.44 -10.61 6.19
N PHE A 414 -23.72 -9.37 6.50
CA PHE A 414 -23.26 -8.17 5.80
C PHE A 414 -22.75 -7.21 6.85
N ASP A 415 -21.59 -6.62 6.58
CA ASP A 415 -21.04 -5.59 7.45
C ASP A 415 -21.86 -4.30 7.40
N ASP A 416 -21.71 -3.45 8.43
CA ASP A 416 -22.30 -2.13 8.52
C ASP A 416 -21.27 -1.03 8.86
N ASP A 417 -19.96 -1.37 8.79
CA ASP A 417 -18.86 -0.45 9.06
C ASP A 417 -18.03 -0.15 7.79
N PHE A 418 -17.15 0.84 7.88
CA PHE A 418 -16.23 1.29 6.85
C PHE A 418 -14.84 1.42 7.47
N ILE A 419 -13.82 0.84 6.86
CA ILE A 419 -12.44 0.83 7.35
C ILE A 419 -11.58 1.76 6.51
N GLY A 420 -10.86 2.69 7.17
CA GLY A 420 -10.14 3.77 6.46
C GLY A 420 -9.02 3.28 5.55
N ILE A 421 -8.29 2.22 5.97
CA ILE A 421 -7.22 1.61 5.17
C ILE A 421 -7.74 0.84 3.95
N ASP A 422 -9.04 0.55 3.89
CA ASP A 422 -9.71 -0.12 2.77
C ASP A 422 -10.35 0.91 1.82
N GLN A 423 -10.94 1.96 2.39
CA GLN A 423 -11.52 3.07 1.64
C GLN A 423 -10.45 3.85 0.84
N GLY A 424 -9.27 4.06 1.44
CA GLY A 424 -8.20 4.84 0.82
C GLY A 424 -7.66 4.25 -0.48
N PRO A 425 -7.13 3.02 -0.46
CA PRO A 425 -6.65 2.36 -1.68
C PRO A 425 -7.72 2.23 -2.75
N MET A 426 -8.98 1.94 -2.37
CA MET A 426 -10.09 1.87 -3.31
C MET A 426 -10.26 3.19 -4.09
N LEU A 427 -10.33 4.33 -3.38
CA LEU A 427 -10.49 5.64 -4.02
C LEU A 427 -9.28 5.99 -4.88
N ILE A 428 -8.06 5.76 -4.37
CA ILE A 428 -6.80 6.07 -5.06
C ILE A 428 -6.64 5.21 -6.32
N MET A 429 -6.91 3.91 -6.24
CA MET A 429 -6.74 3.02 -7.38
C MET A 429 -7.76 3.28 -8.48
N ILE A 430 -9.00 3.65 -8.15
CA ILE A 430 -9.97 4.13 -9.15
C ILE A 430 -9.45 5.41 -9.81
N GLU A 431 -8.88 6.36 -9.06
CA GLU A 431 -8.32 7.59 -9.64
C GLU A 431 -7.12 7.30 -10.53
N ASN A 432 -6.22 6.43 -10.08
CA ASN A 432 -5.07 6.00 -10.89
C ASN A 432 -5.50 5.32 -12.19
N PHE A 433 -6.54 4.50 -12.14
CA PHE A 433 -7.13 3.92 -13.35
C PHE A 433 -7.66 5.01 -14.30
N ARG A 434 -8.38 6.01 -13.78
CA ARG A 434 -9.05 7.05 -14.57
C ARG A 434 -8.09 8.12 -15.10
N THR A 435 -7.05 8.49 -14.34
CA THR A 435 -6.18 9.63 -14.65
C THR A 435 -4.70 9.39 -14.49
N GLY A 436 -4.29 8.45 -13.64
CA GLY A 436 -2.89 8.25 -13.23
C GLY A 436 -2.39 9.26 -12.20
N MET A 437 -3.28 10.06 -11.61
CA MET A 437 -2.94 11.24 -10.83
C MET A 437 -1.94 10.96 -9.71
N VAL A 438 -2.20 9.97 -8.86
CA VAL A 438 -1.32 9.72 -7.71
C VAL A 438 0.04 9.21 -8.18
N TRP A 439 0.09 8.34 -9.16
CA TRP A 439 1.33 7.89 -9.80
C TRP A 439 2.14 9.05 -10.36
N ASP A 440 1.49 9.97 -11.09
CA ASP A 440 2.14 11.10 -11.73
C ASP A 440 2.83 12.04 -10.73
N TYR A 441 2.24 12.24 -9.56
CA TYR A 441 2.83 13.09 -8.53
C TYR A 441 3.87 12.36 -7.70
N VAL A 442 3.65 11.10 -7.32
CA VAL A 442 4.58 10.33 -6.49
C VAL A 442 5.85 9.98 -7.26
N MET A 443 5.75 9.56 -8.52
CA MET A 443 6.92 9.21 -9.33
C MET A 443 7.83 10.39 -9.66
N LYS A 444 7.40 11.64 -9.50
CA LYS A 444 8.27 12.83 -9.65
C LYS A 444 9.18 13.06 -8.44
N ASP A 445 8.90 12.39 -7.33
CA ASP A 445 9.59 12.67 -6.09
C ASP A 445 11.03 12.11 -6.07
N PRO A 446 12.04 12.92 -5.71
CA PRO A 446 13.43 12.49 -5.68
C PRO A 446 13.70 11.34 -4.70
N VAL A 447 12.93 11.22 -3.61
CA VAL A 447 13.05 10.11 -2.66
C VAL A 447 12.66 8.79 -3.34
N ILE A 448 11.54 8.78 -4.08
CA ILE A 448 11.09 7.59 -4.81
C ILE A 448 12.09 7.22 -5.92
N GLN A 449 12.51 8.19 -6.72
CA GLN A 449 13.50 7.97 -7.78
C GLN A 449 14.82 7.40 -7.25
N LYS A 450 15.34 7.99 -6.17
CA LYS A 450 16.55 7.52 -5.51
C LYS A 450 16.37 6.11 -4.93
N GLY A 451 15.22 5.85 -4.29
CA GLY A 451 14.91 4.54 -3.72
C GLY A 451 14.89 3.44 -4.78
N LEU A 452 14.14 3.63 -5.87
CA LEU A 452 14.09 2.69 -6.98
C LEU A 452 15.49 2.41 -7.56
N ASN A 453 16.28 3.46 -7.83
CA ASN A 453 17.66 3.30 -8.36
C ASN A 453 18.56 2.52 -7.38
N ARG A 454 18.53 2.84 -6.08
CA ARG A 454 19.34 2.17 -5.07
C ARG A 454 18.99 0.69 -4.91
N LEU A 455 17.72 0.33 -5.09
CA LEU A 455 17.24 -1.05 -5.01
C LEU A 455 17.38 -1.82 -6.33
N GLY A 456 18.05 -1.24 -7.32
CA GLY A 456 18.36 -1.91 -8.58
C GLY A 456 17.17 -2.08 -9.52
N PHE A 457 16.15 -1.21 -9.42
CA PHE A 457 15.10 -1.18 -10.43
C PHE A 457 15.65 -0.68 -11.76
N GLU A 458 15.23 -1.31 -12.82
CA GLU A 458 15.53 -0.96 -14.21
C GLU A 458 14.25 -1.07 -15.05
N TYR A 459 14.25 -0.48 -16.24
CA TYR A 459 13.18 -0.77 -17.19
C TYR A 459 13.19 -2.25 -17.56
N LEU A 460 12.00 -2.87 -17.56
CA LEU A 460 11.85 -4.30 -17.88
C LEU A 460 12.34 -4.55 -19.31
N LYS A 461 13.30 -5.45 -19.45
CA LYS A 461 13.81 -5.87 -20.76
C LYS A 461 12.75 -6.75 -21.41
N ARG A 462 12.15 -6.28 -22.52
CA ARG A 462 11.28 -7.12 -23.36
C ARG A 462 12.17 -8.04 -24.17
N ASN A 463 12.05 -9.34 -23.95
CA ASN A 463 12.68 -10.37 -24.80
C ASN A 463 11.98 -10.44 -26.15
#